data_0796d6b0b59dd5a58dc7e5aff6d7ed4c
#
_entry.id   0796d6b0b59dd5a58dc7e5aff6d7ed4c
#
_cell.length_a   1.000
_cell.length_b   1.000
_cell.length_c   1.000
_cell.angle_alpha   90.00
_cell.angle_beta   90.00
_cell.angle_gamma   90.00
#
_symmetry.space_group_name_H-M   'P 1'
#
loop_
_entity.id
_entity.type
_entity.pdbx_description
1 polymer ?
#
loop_
_entity_poly.entity_id
_entity_poly.type
_entity_poly.pdbx_seq_one_letter_code
_entity_poly.pdbx_strand_id
1 'polypeptide(L)'
;MSEINLDSILDSSIDDLADLPEFQVYPNGSHKVIVSFESKEVNKHPCVEMKMKAVETIELANPASDTPLEPGTESSVLFMLDNEFGRGKFKTIMKTFAEATGTQKIYEAMEAAQGMEVTVICKVRQNKDKTQSYTDVTKVIF
;
A
#
# COMPACT_ATOMS: atom_id res chain seq x y z
N MET A 1 8.40 -18.66 1.13
CA MET A 1 9.16 -17.42 1.18
C MET A 1 10.20 -17.53 2.25
N SER A 2 11.43 -17.28 1.90
CA SER A 2 12.42 -17.15 2.95
C SER A 2 12.12 -15.85 3.69
N GLU A 3 11.83 -15.96 4.94
CA GLU A 3 11.70 -14.79 5.77
C GLU A 3 13.07 -14.13 5.90
N ILE A 4 13.10 -12.83 5.67
CA ILE A 4 14.27 -12.06 6.02
C ILE A 4 14.21 -11.86 7.52
N ASN A 5 15.01 -12.60 8.25
CA ASN A 5 15.08 -12.41 9.68
C ASN A 5 16.19 -11.42 10.02
N LEU A 6 16.20 -10.94 11.25
CA LEU A 6 17.15 -9.93 11.68
C LEU A 6 18.60 -10.41 11.55
N ASP A 7 18.86 -11.66 11.87
CA ASP A 7 20.22 -12.22 11.78
C ASP A 7 20.71 -12.24 10.35
N SER A 8 19.86 -12.62 9.39
CA SER A 8 20.20 -12.59 7.97
C SER A 8 20.51 -11.17 7.49
N ILE A 9 19.74 -10.20 7.96
CA ILE A 9 19.96 -8.79 7.59
C ILE A 9 21.30 -8.32 8.15
N LEU A 10 21.60 -8.65 9.39
CA LEU A 10 22.84 -8.24 10.04
C LEU A 10 24.08 -8.90 9.42
N ASP A 11 23.92 -10.11 8.88
CA ASP A 11 25.00 -10.81 8.20
C ASP A 11 25.19 -10.37 6.75
N SER A 12 24.23 -9.64 6.19
CA SER A 12 24.31 -9.13 4.82
C SER A 12 25.27 -7.97 4.72
N SER A 13 25.90 -7.81 3.56
CA SER A 13 26.70 -6.62 3.29
C SER A 13 25.79 -5.41 3.08
N ILE A 14 26.36 -4.22 3.25
CA ILE A 14 25.63 -2.97 3.02
C ILE A 14 25.12 -2.90 1.58
N ASP A 15 25.89 -3.40 0.63
CA ASP A 15 25.49 -3.42 -0.78
C ASP A 15 24.26 -4.30 -0.99
N ASP A 16 24.19 -5.44 -0.32
CA ASP A 16 23.01 -6.33 -0.38
C ASP A 16 21.78 -5.65 0.20
N LEU A 17 21.93 -4.91 1.29
CA LEU A 17 20.82 -4.17 1.89
C LEU A 17 20.35 -3.04 0.98
N ALA A 18 21.24 -2.43 0.22
CA ALA A 18 20.87 -1.37 -0.72
C ALA A 18 19.98 -1.85 -1.87
N ASP A 19 20.02 -3.16 -2.16
CA ASP A 19 19.19 -3.76 -3.21
C ASP A 19 17.78 -4.11 -2.70
N LEU A 20 17.50 -3.98 -1.41
CA LEU A 20 16.17 -4.24 -0.87
C LEU A 20 15.23 -3.11 -1.27
N PRO A 21 13.98 -3.45 -1.67
CA PRO A 21 13.01 -2.43 -2.04
C PRO A 21 12.65 -1.57 -0.83
N GLU A 22 12.65 -0.26 -1.02
CA GLU A 22 12.19 0.69 -0.02
C GLU A 22 10.79 1.14 -0.34
N PHE A 23 9.88 0.94 0.62
CA PHE A 23 8.54 1.52 0.53
C PHE A 23 8.56 2.88 1.21
N GLN A 24 8.07 3.88 0.50
CA GLN A 24 8.02 5.24 1.00
C GLN A 24 6.60 5.60 1.42
N VAL A 25 6.50 6.56 2.33
CA VAL A 25 5.20 7.10 2.74
C VAL A 25 4.78 8.16 1.72
N TYR A 26 3.61 7.99 1.13
CA TYR A 26 3.09 8.96 0.19
C TYR A 26 2.55 10.18 0.94
N PRO A 27 2.79 11.40 0.45
CA PRO A 27 2.26 12.59 1.10
C PRO A 27 0.74 12.66 1.01
N ASN A 28 0.12 13.44 1.89
CA ASN A 28 -1.32 13.67 1.86
C ASN A 28 -1.73 14.26 0.50
N GLY A 29 -2.72 13.67 -0.12
CA GLY A 29 -3.20 14.12 -1.41
C GLY A 29 -3.67 12.98 -2.29
N SER A 30 -3.86 13.25 -3.58
CA SER A 30 -4.26 12.25 -4.55
C SER A 30 -3.11 11.93 -5.50
N HIS A 31 -2.93 10.63 -5.75
CA HIS A 31 -1.84 10.11 -6.56
C HIS A 31 -2.36 9.07 -7.52
N LYS A 32 -1.88 9.10 -8.75
CA LYS A 32 -2.14 8.05 -9.72
C LYS A 32 -1.09 6.95 -9.52
N VAL A 33 -1.56 5.72 -9.33
CA VAL A 33 -0.70 4.58 -9.02
C VAL A 33 -1.12 3.35 -9.80
N ILE A 34 -0.19 2.42 -9.94
CA ILE A 34 -0.48 1.07 -10.40
C ILE A 34 -0.54 0.19 -9.15
N VAL A 35 -1.63 -0.55 -8.98
CA VAL A 35 -1.84 -1.36 -7.78
C VAL A 35 -1.63 -2.84 -8.05
N SER A 36 -1.24 -3.56 -7.01
CA SER A 36 -1.24 -5.01 -6.98
C SER A 36 -1.56 -5.46 -5.56
N PHE A 37 -2.13 -6.65 -5.44
CA PHE A 37 -2.55 -7.19 -4.15
C PHE A 37 -1.83 -8.51 -3.90
N GLU A 38 -1.44 -8.72 -2.66
CA GLU A 38 -0.81 -9.96 -2.22
C GLU A 38 -1.38 -10.36 -0.86
N SER A 39 -1.86 -11.60 -0.77
CA SER A 39 -2.26 -12.18 0.51
C SER A 39 -1.02 -12.68 1.22
N LYS A 40 -0.91 -12.37 2.50
CA LYS A 40 0.23 -12.81 3.31
C LYS A 40 -0.16 -12.98 4.77
N GLU A 41 0.77 -13.44 5.55
CA GLU A 41 0.61 -13.61 6.99
C GLU A 41 1.74 -12.86 7.69
N VAL A 42 1.38 -12.00 8.62
CA VAL A 42 2.33 -11.23 9.43
C VAL A 42 2.11 -11.62 10.88
N ASN A 43 3.13 -12.15 11.53
CA ASN A 43 3.06 -12.63 12.91
C ASN A 43 1.85 -13.56 13.16
N LYS A 44 1.57 -14.48 12.21
CA LYS A 44 0.44 -15.41 12.22
C LYS A 44 -0.94 -14.74 12.07
N HIS A 45 -0.96 -13.47 11.68
CA HIS A 45 -2.21 -12.75 11.39
C HIS A 45 -2.42 -12.67 9.87
N PRO A 46 -3.59 -13.11 9.36
CA PRO A 46 -3.86 -13.00 7.93
C PRO A 46 -4.04 -11.55 7.52
N CYS A 47 -3.44 -11.18 6.41
CA CYS A 47 -3.56 -9.83 5.89
C CYS A 47 -3.43 -9.80 4.38
N VAL A 48 -3.84 -8.68 3.79
CA VAL A 48 -3.65 -8.40 2.38
C VAL A 48 -2.85 -7.11 2.26
N GLU A 49 -1.82 -7.13 1.44
CA GLU A 49 -1.02 -5.96 1.14
C GLU A 49 -1.44 -5.42 -0.22
N MET A 50 -1.82 -4.14 -0.26
CA MET A 50 -2.02 -3.42 -1.51
C MET A 50 -0.75 -2.65 -1.81
N LYS A 51 -0.01 -3.10 -2.81
CA LYS A 51 1.22 -2.45 -3.26
C LYS A 51 0.88 -1.38 -4.28
N MET A 52 1.55 -0.25 -4.20
CA MET A 52 1.33 0.88 -5.09
C MET A 52 2.64 1.34 -5.68
N LYS A 53 2.62 1.59 -6.99
CA LYS A 53 3.76 2.16 -7.71
C LYS A 53 3.29 3.46 -8.33
N ALA A 54 3.90 4.56 -7.94
CA ALA A 54 3.46 5.89 -8.37
C ALA A 54 3.65 6.09 -9.87
N VAL A 55 2.64 6.65 -10.51
CA VAL A 55 2.71 7.16 -11.88
C VAL A 55 2.92 8.66 -11.83
N GLU A 56 2.08 9.37 -11.06
CA GLU A 56 2.21 10.82 -10.86
C GLU A 56 1.41 11.25 -9.64
N THR A 57 1.74 12.39 -9.08
CA THR A 57 0.91 13.05 -8.08
C THR A 57 -0.07 13.96 -8.81
N ILE A 58 -1.36 13.83 -8.50
CA ILE A 58 -2.42 14.64 -9.09
C ILE A 58 -2.57 15.95 -8.32
N GLU A 59 -2.71 15.83 -6.99
CA GLU A 59 -2.88 16.99 -6.12
C GLU A 59 -2.28 16.69 -4.75
N LEU A 60 -1.55 17.67 -4.21
CA LEU A 60 -1.03 17.61 -2.85
C LEU A 60 -1.94 18.41 -1.92
N ALA A 61 -2.24 17.83 -0.74
CA ALA A 61 -3.01 18.54 0.28
C ALA A 61 -2.23 19.73 0.85
N ASN A 62 -0.90 19.59 0.95
CA ASN A 62 0.00 20.63 1.44
C ASN A 62 1.14 20.89 0.45
N PRO A 63 0.86 21.56 -0.69
CA PRO A 63 1.90 21.75 -1.69
C PRO A 63 3.08 22.62 -1.22
N ALA A 64 2.88 23.39 -0.16
CA ALA A 64 3.96 24.21 0.41
C ALA A 64 5.00 23.38 1.17
N SER A 65 4.61 22.23 1.73
CA SER A 65 5.50 21.40 2.55
C SER A 65 5.82 20.05 1.93
N ASP A 66 5.02 19.58 0.98
CA ASP A 66 5.20 18.27 0.35
C ASP A 66 5.62 18.40 -1.10
N THR A 67 6.26 17.36 -1.61
CA THR A 67 6.73 17.29 -2.99
C THR A 67 5.96 16.23 -3.76
N PRO A 68 5.64 16.46 -5.05
CA PRO A 68 5.02 15.41 -5.87
C PRO A 68 5.90 14.15 -5.92
N LEU A 69 5.26 12.99 -6.02
CA LEU A 69 5.96 11.72 -6.11
C LEU A 69 6.69 11.59 -7.44
N GLU A 70 7.89 11.05 -7.40
CA GLU A 70 8.58 10.66 -8.62
C GLU A 70 7.95 9.38 -9.17
N PRO A 71 7.82 9.25 -10.50
CA PRO A 71 7.32 8.02 -11.10
C PRO A 71 8.14 6.82 -10.65
N GLY A 72 7.46 5.73 -10.30
CA GLY A 72 8.09 4.53 -9.80
C GLY A 72 8.26 4.46 -8.29
N THR A 73 7.93 5.51 -7.55
CA THR A 73 7.97 5.48 -6.08
C THR A 73 6.99 4.45 -5.54
N GLU A 74 7.46 3.51 -4.74
CA GLU A 74 6.65 2.42 -4.23
C GLU A 74 6.20 2.68 -2.79
N SER A 75 4.96 2.29 -2.50
CA SER A 75 4.40 2.28 -1.15
C SER A 75 3.44 1.11 -1.03
N SER A 76 2.98 0.85 0.18
CA SER A 76 1.99 -0.20 0.39
C SER A 76 1.09 0.12 1.56
N VAL A 77 -0.10 -0.51 1.54
CA VAL A 77 -1.07 -0.46 2.62
C VAL A 77 -1.36 -1.89 3.04
N LEU A 78 -1.30 -2.16 4.33
CA LEU A 78 -1.54 -3.48 4.87
C LEU A 78 -2.91 -3.51 5.55
N PHE A 79 -3.76 -4.46 5.13
CA PHE A 79 -5.08 -4.66 5.72
C PHE A 79 -5.07 -5.92 6.57
N MET A 80 -5.21 -5.76 7.87
CA MET A 80 -5.27 -6.90 8.80
C MET A 80 -6.68 -7.47 8.79
N LEU A 81 -6.81 -8.75 8.43
CA LEU A 81 -8.12 -9.39 8.23
C LEU A 81 -8.73 -9.99 9.50
N ASP A 82 -7.93 -10.13 10.55
CA ASP A 82 -8.39 -10.67 11.82
C ASP A 82 -8.93 -9.62 12.79
N ASN A 83 -9.06 -8.37 12.33
CA ASN A 83 -9.60 -7.30 13.14
C ASN A 83 -10.72 -6.60 12.34
N GLU A 84 -11.80 -6.24 13.04
CA GLU A 84 -12.98 -5.66 12.40
C GLU A 84 -12.71 -4.39 11.62
N PHE A 85 -11.87 -3.53 12.16
CA PHE A 85 -11.52 -2.27 11.53
C PHE A 85 -10.76 -2.50 10.21
N GLY A 86 -9.77 -3.38 10.23
CA GLY A 86 -8.99 -3.73 9.03
C GLY A 86 -9.84 -4.41 7.98
N ARG A 87 -10.70 -5.36 8.39
CA ARG A 87 -11.63 -6.03 7.46
C ARG A 87 -12.62 -5.06 6.83
N GLY A 88 -13.17 -4.15 7.63
CA GLY A 88 -14.13 -3.16 7.14
C GLY A 88 -13.50 -2.23 6.11
N LYS A 89 -12.30 -1.77 6.38
CA LYS A 89 -11.54 -0.91 5.48
C LYS A 89 -11.19 -1.64 4.18
N PHE A 90 -10.71 -2.88 4.29
CA PHE A 90 -10.40 -3.73 3.14
C PHE A 90 -11.65 -3.96 2.29
N LYS A 91 -12.77 -4.30 2.92
CA LYS A 91 -14.04 -4.52 2.23
C LYS A 91 -14.47 -3.28 1.45
N THR A 92 -14.36 -2.09 2.05
CA THR A 92 -14.72 -0.84 1.41
C THR A 92 -13.88 -0.59 0.16
N ILE A 93 -12.57 -0.79 0.26
CA ILE A 93 -11.66 -0.64 -0.88
C ILE A 93 -11.97 -1.68 -1.96
N MET A 94 -12.14 -2.94 -1.58
CA MET A 94 -12.41 -4.01 -2.55
C MET A 94 -13.76 -3.88 -3.22
N LYS A 95 -14.76 -3.32 -2.53
CA LYS A 95 -16.05 -3.03 -3.13
C LYS A 95 -15.92 -2.05 -4.30
N THR A 96 -15.08 -1.03 -4.14
CA THR A 96 -14.80 -0.07 -5.21
C THR A 96 -14.17 -0.77 -6.42
N PHE A 97 -13.19 -1.66 -6.20
CA PHE A 97 -12.57 -2.44 -7.27
C PHE A 97 -13.56 -3.41 -7.92
N ALA A 98 -14.39 -4.06 -7.12
CA ALA A 98 -15.38 -5.00 -7.65
C ALA A 98 -16.39 -4.30 -8.56
N GLU A 99 -16.86 -3.13 -8.18
CA GLU A 99 -17.76 -2.32 -9.00
C GLU A 99 -17.11 -1.90 -10.32
N ALA A 100 -15.84 -1.50 -10.27
CA ALA A 100 -15.10 -1.07 -11.46
C ALA A 100 -14.77 -2.23 -12.41
N THR A 101 -14.53 -3.43 -11.88
CA THR A 101 -14.14 -4.60 -12.67
C THR A 101 -15.30 -5.53 -13.01
N GLY A 102 -16.49 -5.28 -12.45
CA GLY A 102 -17.67 -6.13 -12.69
C GLY A 102 -17.58 -7.49 -12.02
N THR A 103 -16.82 -7.60 -10.94
CA THR A 103 -16.66 -8.84 -10.17
C THR A 103 -17.52 -8.81 -8.92
N GLN A 104 -17.77 -9.98 -8.33
CA GLN A 104 -18.61 -10.11 -7.14
C GLN A 104 -17.87 -10.63 -5.92
N LYS A 105 -16.80 -11.39 -6.14
CA LYS A 105 -16.00 -11.98 -5.06
C LYS A 105 -14.72 -11.18 -4.86
N ILE A 106 -14.27 -11.12 -3.61
CA ILE A 106 -13.06 -10.36 -3.25
C ILE A 106 -11.84 -10.84 -4.04
N TYR A 107 -11.61 -12.15 -4.11
CA TYR A 107 -10.44 -12.64 -4.82
C TYR A 107 -10.49 -12.37 -6.32
N GLU A 108 -11.69 -12.38 -6.93
CA GLU A 108 -11.87 -12.00 -8.32
C GLU A 108 -11.53 -10.54 -8.54
N ALA A 109 -11.96 -9.67 -7.64
CA ALA A 109 -11.64 -8.25 -7.69
C ALA A 109 -10.14 -8.03 -7.52
N MET A 110 -9.48 -8.76 -6.63
CA MET A 110 -8.04 -8.68 -6.43
C MET A 110 -7.28 -9.08 -7.69
N GLU A 111 -7.67 -10.18 -8.33
CA GLU A 111 -7.03 -10.63 -9.57
C GLU A 111 -7.24 -9.65 -10.71
N ALA A 112 -8.47 -9.16 -10.87
CA ALA A 112 -8.80 -8.18 -11.90
C ALA A 112 -8.08 -6.84 -11.68
N ALA A 113 -7.82 -6.49 -10.44
CA ALA A 113 -7.17 -5.24 -10.09
C ALA A 113 -5.64 -5.26 -10.25
N GLN A 114 -5.03 -6.43 -10.41
CA GLN A 114 -3.58 -6.54 -10.55
C GLN A 114 -3.07 -5.72 -11.74
N GLY A 115 -2.21 -4.77 -11.46
CA GLY A 115 -1.64 -3.91 -12.50
C GLY A 115 -2.55 -2.79 -12.98
N MET A 116 -3.69 -2.58 -12.35
CA MET A 116 -4.58 -1.48 -12.72
C MET A 116 -4.02 -0.12 -12.30
N GLU A 117 -4.24 0.87 -13.15
CA GLU A 117 -3.92 2.25 -12.85
C GLU A 117 -5.15 2.93 -12.24
N VAL A 118 -4.99 3.42 -11.01
CA VAL A 118 -6.07 4.06 -10.27
C VAL A 118 -5.55 5.31 -9.57
N THR A 119 -6.49 6.17 -9.14
CA THR A 119 -6.15 7.30 -8.28
C THR A 119 -6.47 6.94 -6.85
N VAL A 120 -5.50 7.11 -5.96
CA VAL A 120 -5.69 6.90 -4.52
C VAL A 120 -5.60 8.22 -3.79
N ILE A 121 -6.47 8.40 -2.82
CA ILE A 121 -6.39 9.53 -1.90
C ILE A 121 -5.69 9.01 -0.65
N CYS A 122 -4.53 9.55 -0.37
CA CYS A 122 -3.66 9.09 0.70
C CYS A 122 -3.62 10.07 1.85
N LYS A 123 -3.44 9.53 3.04
CA LYS A 123 -3.24 10.30 4.24
C LYS A 123 -2.10 9.67 5.03
N VAL A 124 -1.16 10.49 5.48
CA VAL A 124 -0.07 10.01 6.32
C VAL A 124 -0.60 9.76 7.71
N ARG A 125 -0.33 8.59 8.26
CA ARG A 125 -0.70 8.22 9.61
C ARG A 125 0.54 7.83 10.38
N GLN A 126 0.46 7.93 11.70
CA GLN A 126 1.53 7.53 12.59
C GLN A 126 1.06 6.43 13.52
N ASN A 127 1.99 5.55 13.94
CA ASN A 127 1.70 4.57 14.96
C ASN A 127 1.47 5.26 16.31
N LYS A 128 1.06 4.49 17.34
CA LYS A 128 0.74 5.05 18.66
C LYS A 128 1.90 5.81 19.28
N ASP A 129 3.11 5.35 19.07
CA ASP A 129 4.34 5.95 19.64
C ASP A 129 4.87 7.10 18.80
N LYS A 130 4.27 7.37 17.65
CA LYS A 130 4.71 8.38 16.68
C LYS A 130 6.15 8.19 16.21
N THR A 131 6.62 6.95 16.27
CA THR A 131 7.98 6.60 15.84
C THR A 131 8.06 6.24 14.37
N GLN A 132 6.94 5.85 13.78
CA GLN A 132 6.86 5.48 12.36
C GLN A 132 5.62 6.09 11.71
N SER A 133 5.79 6.48 10.47
CA SER A 133 4.69 6.94 9.63
C SER A 133 4.39 5.89 8.56
N TYR A 134 3.15 5.83 8.13
CA TYR A 134 2.74 4.94 7.05
C TYR A 134 1.67 5.59 6.19
N THR A 135 1.54 5.09 4.96
CA THR A 135 0.52 5.55 4.03
C THR A 135 -0.81 4.87 4.34
N ASP A 136 -1.86 5.67 4.45
CA ASP A 136 -3.23 5.17 4.54
C ASP A 136 -3.98 5.62 3.30
N VAL A 137 -4.69 4.70 2.66
CA VAL A 137 -5.54 5.02 1.51
C VAL A 137 -6.97 5.19 2.01
N THR A 138 -7.49 6.39 1.87
CA THR A 138 -8.85 6.70 2.33
C THR A 138 -9.90 6.49 1.25
N LYS A 139 -9.50 6.57 -0.03
CA LYS A 139 -10.41 6.40 -1.15
C LYS A 139 -9.65 6.00 -2.40
N VAL A 140 -10.31 5.20 -3.24
CA VAL A 140 -9.81 4.83 -4.57
C VAL A 140 -10.78 5.33 -5.62
N ILE A 141 -10.27 5.96 -6.65
CA ILE A 141 -11.05 6.53 -7.75
C ILE A 141 -10.54 5.95 -9.08
N PHE A 142 -11.45 5.60 -9.92
CA PHE A 142 -11.15 5.07 -11.26
C PHE A 142 -11.29 6.12 -12.34
#